data_4993c0a8fc8920f940a87feaa4ec98df
#
_entry.id   4993c0a8fc8920f940a87feaa4ec98df
#
_cell.length_a   1.000
_cell.length_b   1.000
_cell.length_c   1.000
_cell.angle_alpha   90.00
_cell.angle_beta   90.00
_cell.angle_gamma   90.00
#
_symmetry.space_group_name_H-M   'P 1'
#
loop_
_entity.id
_entity.type
_entity.pdbx_description
1 polymer ?
#
loop_
_entity_poly.entity_id
_entity_poly.type
_entity_poly.pdbx_seq_one_letter_code
_entity_poly.pdbx_strand_id
1 'polypeptide(L)'
;MAGVTEADFLLAQRGTTQELSGWVVAAVFDRTGVLGFALADGTLRIGDITAEAHDGAILSACADAKGGFLTGGDDGRLVHTAPDGTVTEVQKFGSKWVDHVAAHESGVRAASVGKVAHVLDAAGQVLKSLPHPSSVGGLAFDAKGKRLAASHYGGASLWFVAAKEDKPKLLEWKGSHHAIAFSPDGTHVVTAMQETALHGWRLADGQHMRMSGYPGKTHSIAFTSRGRWLATSGAESVVLWPFFGGGPMGKAPTELAGGDEVLCSAVACHPQHEVVAAGFGDGLVLMADVASGKVVPVAPPRGSAITSLAWNANGTRLAFGTEAGLAGFVDLTKR
;
A
#
# COMPACT_ATOMS: atom_id res chain seq x y z
N MET A 1 -24.88 -0.27 -10.00
CA MET A 1 -25.51 0.60 -8.95
C MET A 1 -26.68 1.42 -9.54
N ALA A 2 -27.77 0.77 -9.91
CA ALA A 2 -28.94 1.44 -10.46
C ALA A 2 -29.60 2.36 -9.42
N GLY A 3 -29.84 3.64 -9.76
CA GLY A 3 -30.53 4.62 -8.94
C GLY A 3 -29.67 5.47 -7.99
N VAL A 4 -28.34 5.29 -7.97
CA VAL A 4 -27.42 6.15 -7.20
C VAL A 4 -27.12 7.40 -8.01
N THR A 5 -27.38 8.57 -7.45
CA THR A 5 -27.07 9.88 -8.06
C THR A 5 -25.74 10.41 -7.53
N GLU A 6 -25.16 11.43 -8.17
CA GLU A 6 -23.90 12.04 -7.71
C GLU A 6 -24.00 12.59 -6.28
N ALA A 7 -25.17 13.07 -5.87
CA ALA A 7 -25.42 13.59 -4.52
C ALA A 7 -25.38 12.49 -3.43
N ASP A 8 -25.52 11.24 -3.81
CA ASP A 8 -25.48 10.11 -2.86
C ASP A 8 -24.06 9.70 -2.45
N PHE A 9 -23.05 10.19 -3.20
CA PHE A 9 -21.66 9.91 -2.88
C PHE A 9 -21.16 10.80 -1.74
N LEU A 10 -20.36 10.21 -0.84
CA LEU A 10 -19.77 10.96 0.28
C LEU A 10 -18.88 12.11 -0.20
N LEU A 11 -18.25 11.95 -1.36
CA LEU A 11 -17.42 13.01 -1.95
C LEU A 11 -18.21 14.29 -2.20
N ALA A 12 -19.40 14.20 -2.74
CA ALA A 12 -20.26 15.37 -2.97
C ALA A 12 -20.76 16.02 -1.66
N GLN A 13 -20.94 15.23 -0.61
CA GLN A 13 -21.49 15.69 0.68
C GLN A 13 -20.41 16.28 1.60
N ARG A 14 -19.23 15.68 1.65
CA ARG A 14 -18.19 15.96 2.65
C ARG A 14 -16.76 15.75 2.18
N GLY A 15 -16.55 15.77 0.87
CA GLY A 15 -15.25 15.58 0.25
C GLY A 15 -14.66 16.84 -0.35
N THR A 16 -13.42 16.70 -0.78
CA THR A 16 -12.68 17.70 -1.54
C THR A 16 -11.89 16.98 -2.62
N THR A 17 -11.83 17.56 -3.81
CA THR A 17 -11.03 17.06 -4.94
C THR A 17 -10.13 18.15 -5.48
N GLN A 18 -9.05 17.73 -6.14
CA GLN A 18 -8.15 18.57 -6.91
C GLN A 18 -7.66 17.80 -8.14
N GLU A 19 -7.49 18.53 -9.24
CA GLU A 19 -6.83 18.02 -10.44
C GLU A 19 -5.34 18.28 -10.31
N LEU A 20 -4.54 17.20 -10.39
CA LEU A 20 -3.10 17.24 -10.31
C LEU A 20 -2.47 17.03 -11.68
N SER A 21 -1.19 17.38 -11.81
CA SER A 21 -0.46 17.40 -13.09
C SER A 21 -0.21 16.02 -13.71
N GLY A 22 -0.44 14.95 -12.98
CA GLY A 22 -0.13 13.60 -13.46
C GLY A 22 -0.58 12.48 -12.56
N TRP A 23 -0.22 11.27 -12.91
CA TRP A 23 -0.56 10.04 -12.19
C TRP A 23 -0.24 10.14 -10.70
N VAL A 24 -1.24 9.88 -9.85
CA VAL A 24 -1.06 9.77 -8.40
C VAL A 24 -0.48 8.40 -8.08
N VAL A 25 0.80 8.35 -7.78
CA VAL A 25 1.50 7.11 -7.41
C VAL A 25 1.04 6.63 -6.04
N ALA A 26 0.88 7.56 -5.09
CA ALA A 26 0.41 7.26 -3.75
C ALA A 26 -0.31 8.45 -3.11
N ALA A 27 -1.44 8.19 -2.47
CA ALA A 27 -2.03 9.04 -1.45
C ALA A 27 -1.52 8.54 -0.09
N VAL A 28 -0.99 9.42 0.74
CA VAL A 28 -0.38 9.07 2.02
C VAL A 28 -0.82 10.06 3.08
N PHE A 29 -1.36 9.56 4.18
CA PHE A 29 -1.42 10.36 5.41
C PHE A 29 -0.14 10.12 6.20
N ASP A 30 0.57 11.19 6.54
CA ASP A 30 1.69 11.07 7.46
C ASP A 30 1.22 10.73 8.89
N ARG A 31 2.14 10.50 9.80
CA ARG A 31 1.80 10.11 11.19
C ARG A 31 1.19 11.25 12.02
N THR A 32 1.23 12.48 11.52
CA THR A 32 0.59 13.66 12.14
C THR A 32 -0.81 13.92 11.57
N GLY A 33 -1.22 13.17 10.52
CA GLY A 33 -2.51 13.29 9.86
C GLY A 33 -2.52 14.24 8.67
N VAL A 34 -1.36 14.72 8.24
CA VAL A 34 -1.21 15.54 7.02
C VAL A 34 -1.30 14.63 5.79
N LEU A 35 -2.13 15.02 4.81
CA LEU A 35 -2.29 14.30 3.55
C LEU A 35 -1.31 14.82 2.49
N GLY A 36 -0.60 13.91 1.86
CA GLY A 36 0.24 14.15 0.69
C GLY A 36 -0.13 13.23 -0.47
N PHE A 37 0.01 13.73 -1.69
CA PHE A 37 -0.14 12.98 -2.93
C PHE A 37 1.20 12.97 -3.67
N ALA A 38 1.82 11.80 -3.79
CA ALA A 38 3.04 11.60 -4.54
C ALA A 38 2.71 11.35 -6.02
N LEU A 39 3.35 12.09 -6.91
CA LEU A 39 3.06 12.07 -8.34
C LEU A 39 4.21 11.48 -9.17
N ALA A 40 3.85 10.93 -10.32
CA ALA A 40 4.81 10.41 -11.29
C ALA A 40 5.66 11.51 -11.96
N ASP A 41 5.33 12.79 -11.77
CA ASP A 41 6.15 13.92 -12.25
C ASP A 41 7.26 14.33 -11.26
N GLY A 42 7.44 13.61 -10.15
CA GLY A 42 8.46 13.87 -9.13
C GLY A 42 8.02 14.81 -8.02
N THR A 43 6.81 15.34 -8.08
CA THR A 43 6.30 16.28 -7.07
C THR A 43 5.50 15.57 -5.98
N LEU A 44 5.50 16.16 -4.79
CA LEU A 44 4.60 15.80 -3.69
C LEU A 44 3.67 16.98 -3.41
N ARG A 45 2.36 16.74 -3.45
CA ARG A 45 1.33 17.76 -3.17
C ARG A 45 0.84 17.62 -1.74
N ILE A 46 0.97 18.70 -0.94
CA ILE A 46 0.56 18.76 0.46
C ILE A 46 -0.35 19.98 0.63
N GLY A 47 -1.66 19.78 0.56
CA GLY A 47 -2.59 20.91 0.45
C GLY A 47 -2.26 21.78 -0.78
N ASP A 48 -1.99 23.07 -0.56
CA ASP A 48 -1.61 24.01 -1.62
C ASP A 48 -0.09 23.99 -1.93
N ILE A 49 0.69 23.24 -1.18
CA ILE A 49 2.14 23.16 -1.35
C ILE A 49 2.49 22.14 -2.44
N THR A 50 3.38 22.55 -3.34
CA THR A 50 4.06 21.66 -4.29
C THR A 50 5.52 21.52 -3.88
N ALA A 51 5.92 20.34 -3.44
CA ALA A 51 7.30 20.04 -3.11
C ALA A 51 7.95 19.27 -4.27
N GLU A 52 9.02 19.83 -4.84
CA GLU A 52 9.85 19.19 -5.86
C GLU A 52 10.76 18.16 -5.18
N ALA A 53 10.25 16.93 -5.01
CA ALA A 53 10.93 15.89 -4.25
C ALA A 53 12.01 15.20 -5.08
N HIS A 54 11.76 14.96 -6.36
CA HIS A 54 12.64 14.21 -7.27
C HIS A 54 12.82 14.92 -8.60
N ASP A 55 13.98 14.72 -9.23
CA ASP A 55 14.29 15.21 -10.57
C ASP A 55 13.70 14.30 -11.69
N GLY A 56 13.00 13.27 -11.30
CA GLY A 56 12.31 12.29 -12.15
C GLY A 56 11.04 11.81 -11.47
N ALA A 57 10.57 10.62 -11.81
CA ALA A 57 9.33 10.09 -11.25
C ALA A 57 9.48 9.63 -9.78
N ILE A 58 8.49 9.91 -8.95
CA ILE A 58 8.30 9.19 -7.70
C ILE A 58 7.80 7.78 -8.05
N LEU A 59 8.48 6.75 -7.55
CA LEU A 59 8.12 5.35 -7.77
C LEU A 59 7.36 4.75 -6.60
N SER A 60 7.62 5.24 -5.40
CA SER A 60 7.00 4.75 -4.16
C SER A 60 7.00 5.83 -3.08
N ALA A 61 5.98 5.83 -2.23
CA ALA A 61 5.87 6.73 -1.10
C ALA A 61 5.24 6.06 0.12
N CYS A 62 5.64 6.45 1.32
CA CYS A 62 5.01 6.06 2.57
C CYS A 62 5.12 7.18 3.62
N ALA A 63 4.35 7.07 4.70
CA ALA A 63 4.52 7.93 5.88
C ALA A 63 5.87 7.67 6.54
N ASP A 64 6.62 8.73 6.84
CA ASP A 64 7.90 8.59 7.56
C ASP A 64 7.70 8.50 9.09
N ALA A 65 8.76 8.18 9.80
CA ALA A 65 8.72 7.80 11.22
C ALA A 65 8.13 8.88 12.16
N LYS A 66 8.53 10.13 12.00
CA LYS A 66 8.16 11.25 12.91
C LYS A 66 7.21 12.28 12.30
N GLY A 67 6.67 11.98 11.11
CA GLY A 67 5.86 12.89 10.31
C GLY A 67 6.52 13.17 8.97
N GLY A 68 5.74 13.71 8.03
CA GLY A 68 6.16 13.86 6.65
C GLY A 68 6.19 12.53 5.87
N PHE A 69 6.82 12.55 4.73
CA PHE A 69 6.71 11.53 3.70
C PHE A 69 8.09 11.05 3.28
N LEU A 70 8.25 9.74 3.14
CA LEU A 70 9.43 9.11 2.57
C LEU A 70 9.11 8.69 1.15
N THR A 71 9.91 9.13 0.18
CA THR A 71 9.71 8.83 -1.25
C THR A 71 10.99 8.25 -1.87
N GLY A 72 10.82 7.34 -2.82
CA GLY A 72 11.87 6.83 -3.68
C GLY A 72 11.59 7.18 -5.13
N GLY A 73 12.60 7.55 -5.88
CA GLY A 73 12.48 8.00 -7.27
C GLY A 73 13.41 7.27 -8.24
N ASP A 74 13.17 7.47 -9.52
CA ASP A 74 13.99 6.95 -10.61
C ASP A 74 15.31 7.72 -10.79
N ASP A 75 15.45 8.85 -10.08
CA ASP A 75 16.67 9.65 -9.98
C ASP A 75 17.72 9.06 -9.00
N GLY A 76 17.39 7.94 -8.35
CA GLY A 76 18.24 7.23 -7.40
C GLY A 76 18.27 7.82 -6.00
N ARG A 77 17.34 8.71 -5.68
CA ARG A 77 17.24 9.37 -4.38
C ARG A 77 16.20 8.72 -3.48
N LEU A 78 16.51 8.65 -2.21
CA LEU A 78 15.56 8.45 -1.12
C LEU A 78 15.39 9.81 -0.44
N VAL A 79 14.17 10.32 -0.41
CA VAL A 79 13.87 11.69 0.01
C VAL A 79 12.86 11.69 1.14
N HIS A 80 13.08 12.55 2.13
CA HIS A 80 12.10 12.95 3.13
C HIS A 80 11.52 14.31 2.77
N THR A 81 10.21 14.42 2.74
CA THR A 81 9.50 15.70 2.59
C THR A 81 8.70 15.98 3.86
N ALA A 82 8.99 17.08 4.54
CA ALA A 82 8.28 17.49 5.73
C ALA A 82 6.86 18.02 5.39
N PRO A 83 5.93 18.09 6.37
CA PRO A 83 4.57 18.61 6.16
C PRO A 83 4.50 20.04 5.62
N ASP A 84 5.53 20.85 5.84
CA ASP A 84 5.66 22.22 5.31
C ASP A 84 6.26 22.29 3.89
N GLY A 85 6.51 21.13 3.25
CA GLY A 85 7.08 21.03 1.92
C GLY A 85 8.62 21.05 1.88
N THR A 86 9.30 21.15 3.02
CA THR A 86 10.77 21.10 3.06
C THR A 86 11.26 19.73 2.62
N VAL A 87 12.08 19.69 1.57
CA VAL A 87 12.65 18.47 0.95
C VAL A 87 14.06 18.25 1.47
N THR A 88 14.34 17.03 1.92
CA THR A 88 15.65 16.60 2.42
C THR A 88 16.05 15.28 1.77
N GLU A 89 17.20 15.23 1.12
CA GLU A 89 17.78 13.98 0.64
C GLU A 89 18.23 13.14 1.85
N VAL A 90 17.65 11.94 2.00
CA VAL A 90 18.03 10.99 3.05
C VAL A 90 19.23 10.18 2.62
N GLN A 91 19.24 9.71 1.35
CA GLN A 91 20.33 8.93 0.77
C GLN A 91 20.24 8.97 -0.75
N LYS A 92 21.41 8.82 -1.41
CA LYS A 92 21.51 8.69 -2.86
C LYS A 92 22.22 7.39 -3.26
N PHE A 93 21.62 6.63 -4.15
CA PHE A 93 22.10 5.34 -4.63
C PHE A 93 22.63 5.40 -6.07
N GLY A 94 23.25 6.52 -6.42
CA GLY A 94 23.74 6.79 -7.77
C GLY A 94 22.59 7.05 -8.75
N SER A 95 22.60 6.40 -9.90
CA SER A 95 21.55 6.49 -10.93
C SER A 95 20.59 5.30 -10.94
N LYS A 96 20.61 4.47 -9.91
CA LYS A 96 19.73 3.30 -9.81
C LYS A 96 18.43 3.71 -9.13
N TRP A 97 17.33 3.27 -9.69
CA TRP A 97 15.98 3.52 -9.15
C TRP A 97 15.82 3.04 -7.70
N VAL A 98 15.16 3.86 -6.91
CA VAL A 98 14.66 3.49 -5.59
C VAL A 98 13.21 3.08 -5.75
N ASP A 99 13.00 1.78 -6.00
CA ASP A 99 11.71 1.25 -6.47
C ASP A 99 10.64 1.18 -5.37
N HIS A 100 11.04 0.81 -4.15
CA HIS A 100 10.14 0.67 -3.02
C HIS A 100 10.74 1.28 -1.77
N VAL A 101 9.87 1.90 -0.96
CA VAL A 101 10.24 2.46 0.33
C VAL A 101 9.32 1.94 1.43
N ALA A 102 9.84 1.82 2.63
CA ALA A 102 9.08 1.51 3.82
C ALA A 102 9.69 2.23 5.03
N ALA A 103 8.86 2.68 5.98
CA ALA A 103 9.31 3.28 7.23
C ALA A 103 8.46 2.79 8.40
N HIS A 104 9.12 2.61 9.54
CA HIS A 104 8.47 2.24 10.79
C HIS A 104 8.59 3.37 11.82
N GLU A 105 7.64 3.48 12.73
CA GLU A 105 7.58 4.54 13.76
C GLU A 105 8.81 4.59 14.67
N SER A 106 9.56 3.51 14.79
CA SER A 106 10.83 3.46 15.54
C SER A 106 11.95 4.30 14.91
N GLY A 107 11.77 4.80 13.69
CA GLY A 107 12.78 5.54 12.93
C GLY A 107 13.53 4.72 11.90
N VAL A 108 13.35 3.40 11.87
CA VAL A 108 13.97 2.54 10.86
C VAL A 108 13.25 2.74 9.51
N ARG A 109 14.05 2.84 8.45
CA ARG A 109 13.60 2.97 7.06
C ARG A 109 14.15 1.83 6.22
N ALA A 110 13.51 1.53 5.11
CA ALA A 110 14.03 0.62 4.10
C ALA A 110 13.78 1.18 2.71
N ALA A 111 14.71 0.92 1.80
CA ALA A 111 14.64 1.28 0.40
C ALA A 111 15.13 0.13 -0.46
N SER A 112 14.45 -0.21 -1.55
CA SER A 112 14.94 -1.19 -2.51
C SER A 112 15.59 -0.51 -3.70
N VAL A 113 16.75 -1.03 -4.10
CA VAL A 113 17.53 -0.58 -5.25
C VAL A 113 17.92 -1.81 -6.07
N GLY A 114 17.13 -2.11 -7.08
CA GLY A 114 17.29 -3.33 -7.87
C GLY A 114 17.17 -4.58 -7.00
N LYS A 115 18.27 -5.33 -6.84
CA LYS A 115 18.31 -6.59 -6.07
C LYS A 115 18.67 -6.41 -4.58
N VAL A 116 18.81 -5.18 -4.10
CA VAL A 116 19.27 -4.91 -2.73
C VAL A 116 18.20 -4.14 -1.97
N ALA A 117 17.82 -4.63 -0.79
CA ALA A 117 17.07 -3.85 0.18
C ALA A 117 18.06 -3.23 1.18
N HIS A 118 18.07 -1.90 1.26
CA HIS A 118 18.86 -1.17 2.23
C HIS A 118 18.00 -0.87 3.45
N VAL A 119 18.54 -1.12 4.65
CA VAL A 119 17.94 -0.71 5.92
C VAL A 119 18.72 0.50 6.42
N LEU A 120 18.02 1.56 6.79
CA LEU A 120 18.61 2.81 7.23
C LEU A 120 18.06 3.17 8.62
N ASP A 121 18.87 3.90 9.39
CA ASP A 121 18.43 4.52 10.65
C ASP A 121 17.67 5.84 10.41
N ALA A 122 17.27 6.47 11.51
CA ALA A 122 16.55 7.74 11.50
C ALA A 122 17.41 8.92 10.97
N ALA A 123 18.73 8.79 10.98
CA ALA A 123 19.68 9.79 10.43
C ALA A 123 19.94 9.57 8.93
N GLY A 124 19.42 8.49 8.33
CA GLY A 124 19.62 8.15 6.94
C GLY A 124 20.91 7.32 6.70
N GLN A 125 21.58 6.86 7.76
CA GLN A 125 22.75 6.00 7.60
C GLN A 125 22.32 4.58 7.22
N VAL A 126 22.94 4.00 6.20
CA VAL A 126 22.71 2.62 5.81
C VAL A 126 23.32 1.68 6.87
N LEU A 127 22.43 0.99 7.58
CA LEU A 127 22.79 -0.01 8.58
C LEU A 127 23.08 -1.37 7.95
N LYS A 128 22.32 -1.73 6.90
CA LYS A 128 22.41 -3.02 6.20
C LYS A 128 22.14 -2.86 4.71
N SER A 129 22.80 -3.71 3.93
CA SER A 129 22.55 -3.88 2.49
C SER A 129 22.29 -5.35 2.23
N LEU A 130 21.03 -5.70 2.04
CA LEU A 130 20.51 -7.06 2.04
C LEU A 130 20.29 -7.53 0.59
N PRO A 131 21.13 -8.43 0.06
CA PRO A 131 21.03 -8.88 -1.32
C PRO A 131 19.91 -9.92 -1.49
N HIS A 132 19.27 -9.91 -2.65
CA HIS A 132 18.20 -10.82 -3.07
C HIS A 132 18.54 -11.49 -4.40
N PRO A 133 17.91 -12.64 -4.72
CA PRO A 133 18.16 -13.37 -5.98
C PRO A 133 17.82 -12.59 -7.24
N SER A 134 16.77 -11.75 -7.15
CA SER A 134 16.28 -10.90 -8.23
C SER A 134 15.90 -9.52 -7.70
N SER A 135 15.39 -8.65 -8.57
CA SER A 135 14.86 -7.35 -8.15
C SER A 135 13.82 -7.51 -7.05
N VAL A 136 13.87 -6.61 -6.07
CA VAL A 136 12.89 -6.55 -4.99
C VAL A 136 11.58 -6.01 -5.55
N GLY A 137 10.48 -6.72 -5.32
CA GLY A 137 9.16 -6.39 -5.83
C GLY A 137 8.25 -5.70 -4.82
N GLY A 138 8.66 -5.61 -3.56
CA GLY A 138 7.94 -4.94 -2.47
C GLY A 138 8.67 -5.08 -1.15
N LEU A 139 8.43 -4.13 -0.24
CA LEU A 139 9.02 -4.07 1.10
C LEU A 139 7.92 -3.87 2.14
N ALA A 140 8.02 -4.55 3.27
CA ALA A 140 7.16 -4.32 4.42
C ALA A 140 7.91 -4.56 5.73
N PHE A 141 7.74 -3.67 6.71
CA PHE A 141 8.08 -3.94 8.10
C PHE A 141 6.94 -4.67 8.82
N ASP A 142 7.27 -5.52 9.77
CA ASP A 142 6.25 -6.00 10.71
C ASP A 142 5.82 -4.88 11.67
N ALA A 143 4.69 -5.08 12.35
CA ALA A 143 4.11 -4.09 13.27
C ALA A 143 5.04 -3.64 14.42
N LYS A 144 6.13 -4.37 14.68
CA LYS A 144 7.12 -4.04 15.70
C LYS A 144 8.41 -3.40 15.13
N GLY A 145 8.51 -3.27 13.80
CA GLY A 145 9.72 -2.80 13.12
C GLY A 145 10.96 -3.68 13.31
N LYS A 146 10.76 -4.92 13.74
CA LYS A 146 11.87 -5.86 14.02
C LYS A 146 12.24 -6.73 12.84
N ARG A 147 11.31 -6.91 11.91
CA ARG A 147 11.49 -7.73 10.71
C ARG A 147 11.16 -6.90 9.48
N LEU A 148 11.99 -7.07 8.45
CA LEU A 148 11.74 -6.57 7.10
C LEU A 148 11.47 -7.76 6.19
N ALA A 149 10.38 -7.75 5.48
CA ALA A 149 10.09 -8.69 4.41
C ALA A 149 10.29 -8.03 3.06
N ALA A 150 10.92 -8.73 2.13
CA ALA A 150 11.15 -8.29 0.76
C ALA A 150 10.69 -9.39 -0.20
N SER A 151 9.76 -9.08 -1.10
CA SER A 151 9.34 -9.98 -2.17
C SER A 151 10.30 -9.91 -3.36
N HIS A 152 10.42 -11.02 -4.09
CA HIS A 152 11.28 -11.13 -5.27
C HIS A 152 10.82 -12.31 -6.15
N TYR A 153 11.47 -12.55 -7.27
CA TYR A 153 11.22 -13.78 -8.03
C TYR A 153 11.65 -15.01 -7.21
N GLY A 154 10.75 -15.97 -7.09
CA GLY A 154 10.96 -17.20 -6.32
C GLY A 154 10.50 -17.13 -4.87
N GLY A 155 9.85 -16.03 -4.42
CA GLY A 155 9.26 -15.94 -3.08
C GLY A 155 9.52 -14.61 -2.37
N ALA A 156 9.85 -14.71 -1.08
CA ALA A 156 10.20 -13.57 -0.25
C ALA A 156 11.35 -13.92 0.71
N SER A 157 12.08 -12.91 1.14
CA SER A 157 13.11 -13.01 2.17
C SER A 157 12.66 -12.24 3.41
N LEU A 158 12.79 -12.87 4.57
CA LEU A 158 12.49 -12.27 5.86
C LEU A 158 13.80 -12.01 6.62
N TRP A 159 14.05 -10.74 6.96
CA TRP A 159 15.24 -10.29 7.63
C TRP A 159 14.95 -9.76 9.03
N PHE A 160 15.82 -10.01 9.98
CA PHE A 160 15.75 -9.41 11.31
C PHE A 160 16.63 -8.15 11.34
N VAL A 161 16.01 -6.99 11.54
CA VAL A 161 16.67 -5.68 11.44
C VAL A 161 17.86 -5.55 12.38
N ALA A 162 17.72 -6.03 13.64
CA ALA A 162 18.75 -5.92 14.66
C ALA A 162 19.70 -7.14 14.74
N ALA A 163 19.57 -8.12 13.84
CA ALA A 163 20.45 -9.29 13.85
C ALA A 163 21.89 -8.90 13.50
N LYS A 164 22.87 -9.51 14.16
CA LYS A 164 24.30 -9.30 13.86
C LYS A 164 24.69 -9.90 12.51
N GLU A 165 24.11 -11.06 12.17
CA GLU A 165 24.33 -11.76 10.92
C GLU A 165 23.19 -11.47 9.95
N ASP A 166 23.52 -11.13 8.72
CA ASP A 166 22.55 -10.88 7.65
C ASP A 166 22.20 -12.20 6.97
N LYS A 167 21.43 -13.04 7.71
CA LYS A 167 20.92 -14.32 7.21
C LYS A 167 19.40 -14.25 7.09
N PRO A 168 18.83 -14.36 5.87
CA PRO A 168 17.37 -14.34 5.70
C PRO A 168 16.74 -15.67 6.10
N LYS A 169 15.49 -15.59 6.57
CA LYS A 169 14.57 -16.73 6.47
C LYS A 169 13.94 -16.65 5.08
N LEU A 170 14.20 -17.66 4.25
CA LEU A 170 13.60 -17.74 2.91
C LEU A 170 12.17 -18.26 2.99
N LEU A 171 11.29 -17.63 2.26
CA LEU A 171 9.89 -17.99 2.08
C LEU A 171 9.71 -18.32 0.59
N GLU A 172 10.03 -19.57 0.24
CA GLU A 172 10.16 -19.98 -1.17
C GLU A 172 8.83 -20.33 -1.78
N TRP A 173 8.58 -19.82 -2.97
CA TRP A 173 7.51 -20.22 -3.87
C TRP A 173 7.81 -19.71 -5.29
N LYS A 174 7.65 -20.57 -6.28
CA LYS A 174 7.91 -20.23 -7.69
C LYS A 174 7.02 -19.10 -8.20
N GLY A 175 7.56 -18.23 -9.02
CA GLY A 175 6.85 -17.11 -9.67
C GLY A 175 7.38 -15.76 -9.27
N SER A 176 6.81 -14.71 -9.86
CA SER A 176 7.18 -13.33 -9.61
C SER A 176 6.30 -12.73 -8.52
N HIS A 177 6.90 -12.43 -7.37
CA HIS A 177 6.21 -11.82 -6.23
C HIS A 177 6.46 -10.32 -6.23
N HIS A 178 5.36 -9.57 -6.16
CA HIS A 178 5.38 -8.11 -5.94
C HIS A 178 4.60 -7.79 -4.69
N ALA A 179 4.01 -6.74 -4.43
CA ALA A 179 3.33 -6.36 -3.19
C ALA A 179 3.46 -7.40 -2.04
N ILE A 180 3.81 -6.97 -0.86
CA ILE A 180 4.02 -7.84 0.30
C ILE A 180 3.41 -7.21 1.55
N ALA A 181 2.78 -8.04 2.40
CA ALA A 181 2.21 -7.59 3.66
C ALA A 181 2.42 -8.62 4.78
N PHE A 182 2.65 -8.12 6.00
CA PHE A 182 2.51 -8.91 7.22
C PHE A 182 1.07 -8.88 7.70
N SER A 183 0.59 -9.99 8.29
CA SER A 183 -0.59 -9.91 9.14
C SER A 183 -0.30 -9.02 10.37
N PRO A 184 -1.31 -8.31 10.93
CA PRO A 184 -1.09 -7.39 12.07
C PRO A 184 -0.45 -8.05 13.29
N ASP A 185 -0.74 -9.33 13.54
CA ASP A 185 -0.11 -10.13 14.60
C ASP A 185 1.31 -10.62 14.26
N GLY A 186 1.76 -10.39 13.03
CA GLY A 186 3.07 -10.79 12.53
C GLY A 186 3.27 -12.30 12.39
N THR A 187 2.20 -13.07 12.32
CA THR A 187 2.26 -14.54 12.19
C THR A 187 2.31 -15.03 10.75
N HIS A 188 1.85 -14.19 9.79
CA HIS A 188 1.82 -14.50 8.37
C HIS A 188 2.50 -13.42 7.54
N VAL A 189 3.05 -13.83 6.41
CA VAL A 189 3.46 -12.94 5.30
C VAL A 189 2.69 -13.38 4.07
N VAL A 190 2.16 -12.43 3.31
CA VAL A 190 1.45 -12.67 2.05
C VAL A 190 2.02 -11.77 0.96
N THR A 191 2.14 -12.33 -0.23
CA THR A 191 2.53 -11.60 -1.45
C THR A 191 1.47 -11.72 -2.53
N ALA A 192 1.31 -10.68 -3.32
CA ALA A 192 0.65 -10.77 -4.61
C ALA A 192 1.64 -11.22 -5.68
N MET A 193 1.17 -11.95 -6.68
CA MET A 193 1.99 -12.55 -7.72
C MET A 193 1.60 -12.05 -9.11
N GLN A 194 2.55 -12.04 -10.04
CA GLN A 194 2.29 -11.76 -11.45
C GLN A 194 1.32 -12.78 -12.08
N GLU A 195 1.28 -13.98 -11.53
CA GLU A 195 0.51 -15.13 -12.02
C GLU A 195 -0.95 -15.12 -11.55
N THR A 196 -1.55 -13.94 -11.35
CA THR A 196 -2.95 -13.73 -10.92
C THR A 196 -3.35 -14.57 -9.69
N ALA A 197 -2.47 -14.64 -8.73
CA ALA A 197 -2.65 -15.34 -7.47
C ALA A 197 -1.95 -14.61 -6.34
N LEU A 198 -2.27 -15.01 -5.10
CA LEU A 198 -1.48 -14.64 -3.94
C LEU A 198 -0.84 -15.89 -3.35
N HIS A 199 0.28 -15.69 -2.69
CA HIS A 199 0.92 -16.72 -1.90
C HIS A 199 1.24 -16.21 -0.50
N GLY A 200 1.01 -17.05 0.50
CA GLY A 200 1.25 -16.70 1.89
C GLY A 200 2.01 -17.79 2.64
N TRP A 201 2.65 -17.41 3.72
CA TRP A 201 3.38 -18.31 4.62
C TRP A 201 3.02 -18.03 6.06
N ARG A 202 2.72 -19.09 6.82
CA ARG A 202 2.68 -19.03 8.27
C ARG A 202 4.09 -19.13 8.81
N LEU A 203 4.54 -18.11 9.54
CA LEU A 203 5.95 -17.97 9.91
C LEU A 203 6.43 -18.96 10.97
N ALA A 204 5.50 -19.50 11.79
CA ALA A 204 5.83 -20.42 12.87
C ALA A 204 6.39 -21.76 12.35
N ASP A 205 5.80 -22.32 11.32
CA ASP A 205 6.12 -23.66 10.80
C ASP A 205 6.43 -23.70 9.31
N GLY A 206 6.33 -22.53 8.62
CA GLY A 206 6.58 -22.43 7.18
C GLY A 206 5.43 -22.97 6.33
N GLN A 207 4.28 -23.33 6.91
CA GLN A 207 3.12 -23.74 6.12
C GLN A 207 2.75 -22.63 5.14
N HIS A 208 2.76 -22.98 3.87
CA HIS A 208 2.39 -22.05 2.80
C HIS A 208 0.93 -22.22 2.37
N MET A 209 0.38 -21.20 1.77
CA MET A 209 -1.00 -21.15 1.32
C MET A 209 -1.11 -20.40 0.01
N ARG A 210 -1.90 -20.95 -0.93
CA ARG A 210 -2.16 -20.34 -2.22
C ARG A 210 -3.61 -19.87 -2.30
N MET A 211 -3.79 -18.64 -2.71
CA MET A 211 -5.08 -18.00 -2.95
C MET A 211 -5.14 -17.63 -4.44
N SER A 212 -6.09 -18.20 -5.18
CA SER A 212 -6.17 -18.08 -6.64
C SER A 212 -7.63 -17.96 -7.10
N GLY A 213 -7.84 -17.75 -8.39
CA GLY A 213 -9.17 -17.57 -8.98
C GLY A 213 -9.44 -16.14 -9.46
N TYR A 214 -8.40 -15.30 -9.50
CA TYR A 214 -8.55 -13.93 -9.95
C TYR A 214 -8.56 -13.82 -11.47
N PRO A 215 -9.50 -13.05 -12.05
CA PRO A 215 -9.51 -12.76 -13.48
C PRO A 215 -8.39 -11.80 -13.89
N GLY A 216 -7.95 -10.94 -12.96
CA GLY A 216 -6.90 -9.96 -13.19
C GLY A 216 -5.76 -10.07 -12.18
N LYS A 217 -4.69 -9.31 -12.43
CA LYS A 217 -3.56 -9.20 -11.51
C LYS A 217 -3.97 -8.47 -10.23
N THR A 218 -3.60 -9.04 -9.08
CA THR A 218 -3.78 -8.37 -7.78
C THR A 218 -2.65 -7.37 -7.56
N HIS A 219 -2.97 -6.08 -7.51
CA HIS A 219 -2.02 -5.00 -7.28
C HIS A 219 -1.99 -4.54 -5.83
N SER A 220 -3.12 -4.64 -5.13
CA SER A 220 -3.31 -4.10 -3.80
C SER A 220 -3.82 -5.17 -2.85
N ILE A 221 -3.19 -5.27 -1.69
CA ILE A 221 -3.55 -6.20 -0.61
C ILE A 221 -3.47 -5.46 0.73
N ALA A 222 -4.43 -5.69 1.61
CA ALA A 222 -4.46 -5.10 2.93
C ALA A 222 -5.14 -6.02 3.94
N PHE A 223 -4.53 -6.21 5.11
CA PHE A 223 -5.19 -6.88 6.23
C PHE A 223 -6.16 -5.94 6.93
N THR A 224 -7.32 -6.46 7.34
CA THR A 224 -8.22 -5.72 8.25
C THR A 224 -7.55 -5.50 9.60
N SER A 225 -8.06 -4.53 10.37
CA SER A 225 -7.44 -4.07 11.62
C SER A 225 -7.15 -5.17 12.64
N ARG A 226 -7.99 -6.21 12.68
CA ARG A 226 -7.83 -7.37 13.57
C ARG A 226 -7.10 -8.55 12.92
N GLY A 227 -6.64 -8.40 11.67
CA GLY A 227 -5.97 -9.46 10.92
C GLY A 227 -6.86 -10.67 10.57
N ARG A 228 -8.19 -10.54 10.71
CA ARG A 228 -9.13 -11.64 10.44
C ARG A 228 -9.33 -11.88 8.95
N TRP A 229 -9.16 -10.84 8.15
CA TRP A 229 -9.36 -10.85 6.71
C TRP A 229 -8.20 -10.20 5.99
N LEU A 230 -7.89 -10.72 4.81
CA LEU A 230 -7.02 -10.08 3.83
C LEU A 230 -7.92 -9.60 2.67
N ALA A 231 -8.05 -8.30 2.51
CA ALA A 231 -8.72 -7.69 1.37
C ALA A 231 -7.76 -7.59 0.19
N THR A 232 -8.25 -7.88 -1.01
CA THR A 232 -7.43 -7.94 -2.22
C THR A 232 -8.19 -7.37 -3.42
N SER A 233 -7.44 -6.74 -4.33
CA SER A 233 -7.88 -6.30 -5.65
C SER A 233 -7.72 -7.39 -6.71
N GLY A 234 -8.07 -7.12 -7.95
CA GLY A 234 -7.84 -7.99 -9.10
C GLY A 234 -9.04 -8.83 -9.54
N ALA A 235 -10.19 -8.67 -8.89
CA ALA A 235 -11.50 -9.18 -9.30
C ALA A 235 -12.48 -8.02 -9.50
N GLU A 236 -13.68 -8.28 -9.99
CA GLU A 236 -14.76 -7.28 -10.14
C GLU A 236 -15.35 -6.83 -8.81
N SER A 237 -14.98 -7.51 -7.72
CA SER A 237 -15.31 -7.20 -6.34
C SER A 237 -14.05 -7.21 -5.47
N VAL A 238 -14.16 -6.70 -4.25
CA VAL A 238 -13.15 -6.95 -3.23
C VAL A 238 -13.23 -8.39 -2.78
N VAL A 239 -12.14 -9.14 -2.88
CA VAL A 239 -12.05 -10.51 -2.38
C VAL A 239 -11.44 -10.52 -0.99
N LEU A 240 -12.16 -11.07 -0.02
CA LEU A 240 -11.74 -11.21 1.37
C LEU A 240 -11.34 -12.66 1.67
N TRP A 241 -10.08 -12.87 1.96
CA TRP A 241 -9.58 -14.18 2.40
C TRP A 241 -9.60 -14.29 3.92
N PRO A 242 -10.17 -15.38 4.50
CA PRO A 242 -10.27 -15.54 5.94
C PRO A 242 -8.93 -15.99 6.55
N PHE A 243 -8.35 -15.17 7.42
CA PHE A 243 -7.09 -15.48 8.13
C PHE A 243 -7.30 -15.92 9.59
N PHE A 244 -8.53 -16.06 10.05
CA PHE A 244 -8.83 -16.65 11.37
C PHE A 244 -8.76 -18.19 11.33
N GLY A 245 -8.49 -18.82 12.47
CA GLY A 245 -8.46 -20.28 12.59
C GLY A 245 -7.38 -20.94 11.71
N GLY A 246 -6.17 -20.39 11.68
CA GLY A 246 -5.01 -20.98 11.02
C GLY A 246 -4.76 -20.59 9.55
N GLY A 247 -5.50 -19.62 9.02
CA GLY A 247 -5.31 -19.12 7.66
C GLY A 247 -6.43 -19.50 6.69
N PRO A 248 -6.29 -19.17 5.39
CA PRO A 248 -7.35 -19.29 4.39
C PRO A 248 -7.53 -20.71 3.83
N MET A 249 -6.59 -21.64 4.06
CA MET A 249 -6.63 -22.96 3.43
C MET A 249 -7.86 -23.75 3.84
N GLY A 250 -8.56 -24.30 2.82
CA GLY A 250 -9.81 -25.05 2.99
C GLY A 250 -11.05 -24.17 3.28
N LYS A 251 -10.91 -22.85 3.17
CA LYS A 251 -12.02 -21.89 3.33
C LYS A 251 -12.26 -21.13 2.05
N ALA A 252 -13.53 -20.88 1.72
CA ALA A 252 -13.87 -20.03 0.59
C ALA A 252 -13.61 -18.55 0.94
N PRO A 253 -13.15 -17.74 -0.02
CA PRO A 253 -13.14 -16.30 0.12
C PRO A 253 -14.57 -15.76 0.13
N THR A 254 -14.73 -14.54 0.63
CA THR A 254 -15.99 -13.77 0.56
C THR A 254 -15.79 -12.60 -0.38
N GLU A 255 -16.75 -12.35 -1.25
CA GLU A 255 -16.77 -11.16 -2.09
C GLU A 255 -17.54 -10.06 -1.40
N LEU A 256 -16.98 -8.84 -1.45
CA LEU A 256 -17.54 -7.66 -0.80
C LEU A 256 -17.43 -6.47 -1.74
N ALA A 257 -18.50 -5.71 -1.91
CA ALA A 257 -18.55 -4.52 -2.76
C ALA A 257 -18.00 -4.78 -4.18
N GLY A 258 -18.86 -4.83 -5.15
CA GLY A 258 -18.48 -5.05 -6.56
C GLY A 258 -18.91 -3.86 -7.42
N GLY A 259 -18.11 -3.61 -8.47
CA GLY A 259 -18.46 -2.76 -9.59
C GLY A 259 -19.01 -3.60 -10.75
N ASP A 260 -19.77 -2.98 -11.62
CA ASP A 260 -20.35 -3.61 -12.81
C ASP A 260 -19.23 -3.90 -13.82
N GLU A 261 -18.74 -5.14 -13.90
CA GLU A 261 -17.72 -5.63 -14.86
C GLU A 261 -16.37 -4.87 -14.82
N VAL A 262 -16.12 -4.04 -13.79
CA VAL A 262 -14.90 -3.26 -13.63
C VAL A 262 -14.05 -3.86 -12.51
N LEU A 263 -12.77 -4.09 -12.77
CA LEU A 263 -11.87 -4.65 -11.79
C LEU A 263 -11.57 -3.68 -10.65
N CYS A 264 -11.62 -4.18 -9.42
CA CYS A 264 -11.06 -3.51 -8.26
C CYS A 264 -9.55 -3.37 -8.45
N SER A 265 -9.05 -2.16 -8.42
CA SER A 265 -7.63 -1.80 -8.63
C SER A 265 -6.89 -1.54 -7.33
N ALA A 266 -7.57 -1.01 -6.30
CA ALA A 266 -6.98 -0.67 -5.01
C ALA A 266 -7.91 -1.03 -3.85
N VAL A 267 -7.30 -1.47 -2.73
CA VAL A 267 -8.00 -1.70 -1.47
C VAL A 267 -7.27 -1.06 -0.31
N ALA A 268 -8.02 -0.55 0.68
CA ALA A 268 -7.46 -0.05 1.93
C ALA A 268 -8.39 -0.41 3.10
N CYS A 269 -7.86 -1.06 4.13
CA CYS A 269 -8.62 -1.42 5.31
C CYS A 269 -8.59 -0.30 6.34
N HIS A 270 -9.74 -0.03 6.95
CA HIS A 270 -9.87 0.95 8.02
C HIS A 270 -9.01 0.54 9.23
N PRO A 271 -8.26 1.47 9.85
CA PRO A 271 -7.29 1.13 10.88
C PRO A 271 -7.88 0.58 12.18
N GLN A 272 -9.16 0.83 12.47
CA GLN A 272 -9.80 0.45 13.74
C GLN A 272 -11.05 -0.43 13.58
N HIS A 273 -11.72 -0.38 12.42
CA HIS A 273 -12.97 -1.08 12.16
C HIS A 273 -12.82 -2.09 11.02
N GLU A 274 -13.64 -3.12 11.00
CA GLU A 274 -13.71 -4.10 9.92
C GLU A 274 -14.44 -3.49 8.70
N VAL A 275 -13.90 -2.41 8.16
CA VAL A 275 -14.38 -1.69 6.97
C VAL A 275 -13.28 -1.68 5.92
N VAL A 276 -13.63 -1.93 4.68
CA VAL A 276 -12.72 -1.92 3.53
C VAL A 276 -13.15 -0.83 2.55
N ALA A 277 -12.20 0.00 2.13
CA ALA A 277 -12.36 0.88 0.97
C ALA A 277 -11.84 0.17 -0.28
N ALA A 278 -12.56 0.31 -1.37
CA ALA A 278 -12.26 -0.27 -2.67
C ALA A 278 -12.28 0.82 -3.75
N GLY A 279 -11.26 0.84 -4.58
CA GLY A 279 -11.16 1.67 -5.77
C GLY A 279 -11.18 0.79 -7.01
N PHE A 280 -11.81 1.26 -8.08
CA PHE A 280 -12.03 0.51 -9.30
C PHE A 280 -11.35 1.15 -10.51
N GLY A 281 -11.26 0.37 -11.59
CA GLY A 281 -10.59 0.78 -12.83
C GLY A 281 -11.26 1.94 -13.57
N ASP A 282 -12.50 2.26 -13.25
CA ASP A 282 -13.25 3.40 -13.81
C ASP A 282 -13.24 4.66 -12.90
N GLY A 283 -12.60 4.56 -11.71
CA GLY A 283 -12.54 5.64 -10.74
C GLY A 283 -13.60 5.60 -9.65
N LEU A 284 -14.49 4.61 -9.66
CA LEU A 284 -15.44 4.38 -8.57
C LEU A 284 -14.69 4.08 -7.28
N VAL A 285 -15.13 4.71 -6.17
CA VAL A 285 -14.67 4.36 -4.81
C VAL A 285 -15.87 3.98 -3.95
N LEU A 286 -15.78 2.83 -3.30
CA LEU A 286 -16.77 2.31 -2.36
C LEU A 286 -16.14 2.07 -0.99
N MET A 287 -16.93 2.10 0.06
CA MET A 287 -16.59 1.53 1.37
C MET A 287 -17.60 0.42 1.71
N ALA A 288 -17.14 -0.63 2.35
CA ALA A 288 -18.03 -1.70 2.79
C ALA A 288 -17.67 -2.20 4.19
N ASP A 289 -18.69 -2.41 5.01
CA ASP A 289 -18.57 -3.07 6.31
C ASP A 289 -18.52 -4.59 6.10
N VAL A 290 -17.48 -5.21 6.61
CA VAL A 290 -17.21 -6.65 6.38
C VAL A 290 -18.27 -7.54 7.01
N ALA A 291 -18.81 -7.15 8.16
CA ALA A 291 -19.73 -7.98 8.91
C ALA A 291 -21.16 -7.95 8.33
N SER A 292 -21.62 -6.75 7.99
CA SER A 292 -23.00 -6.56 7.48
C SER A 292 -23.10 -6.63 5.96
N GLY A 293 -21.97 -6.49 5.24
CA GLY A 293 -21.97 -6.34 3.79
C GLY A 293 -22.52 -4.98 3.30
N LYS A 294 -22.82 -4.05 4.22
CA LYS A 294 -23.34 -2.73 3.84
C LYS A 294 -22.30 -1.95 3.06
N VAL A 295 -22.69 -1.51 1.86
CA VAL A 295 -21.85 -0.70 0.97
C VAL A 295 -22.26 0.76 1.02
N VAL A 296 -21.29 1.65 1.06
CA VAL A 296 -21.46 3.11 1.04
C VAL A 296 -20.68 3.67 -0.16
N PRO A 297 -21.32 4.41 -1.08
CA PRO A 297 -20.67 5.05 -2.21
C PRO A 297 -19.83 6.24 -1.72
N VAL A 298 -18.53 6.29 -2.13
CA VAL A 298 -17.58 7.31 -1.70
C VAL A 298 -17.32 8.33 -2.80
N ALA A 299 -16.86 7.88 -3.97
CA ALA A 299 -16.61 8.74 -5.13
C ALA A 299 -17.18 8.09 -6.40
N PRO A 300 -17.86 8.86 -7.27
CA PRO A 300 -18.42 8.35 -8.52
C PRO A 300 -17.32 8.01 -9.52
N PRO A 301 -17.60 7.13 -10.49
CA PRO A 301 -16.65 6.83 -11.56
C PRO A 301 -16.37 8.09 -12.39
N ARG A 302 -15.10 8.28 -12.75
CA ARG A 302 -14.61 9.43 -13.53
C ARG A 302 -13.76 9.00 -14.74
N GLY A 303 -13.81 7.70 -15.09
CA GLY A 303 -13.16 7.16 -16.30
C GLY A 303 -11.64 6.96 -16.16
N SER A 304 -11.08 6.97 -14.95
CA SER A 304 -9.67 6.74 -14.70
C SER A 304 -9.47 5.88 -13.45
N ALA A 305 -8.62 4.87 -13.56
CA ALA A 305 -8.41 3.90 -12.50
C ALA A 305 -7.93 4.54 -11.18
N ILE A 306 -8.48 4.06 -10.07
CA ILE A 306 -7.95 4.36 -8.74
C ILE A 306 -6.61 3.65 -8.58
N THR A 307 -5.57 4.42 -8.34
CA THR A 307 -4.19 3.92 -8.16
C THR A 307 -3.80 3.81 -6.71
N SER A 308 -4.43 4.62 -5.84
CA SER A 308 -4.11 4.65 -4.43
C SER A 308 -5.32 4.99 -3.57
N LEU A 309 -5.41 4.32 -2.42
CA LEU A 309 -6.35 4.58 -1.33
C LEU A 309 -5.60 4.63 -0.01
N ALA A 310 -5.92 5.59 0.85
CA ALA A 310 -5.31 5.71 2.17
C ALA A 310 -6.30 6.17 3.23
N TRP A 311 -6.25 5.53 4.39
CA TRP A 311 -6.91 6.01 5.60
C TRP A 311 -5.92 6.79 6.46
N ASN A 312 -6.38 7.86 7.13
CA ASN A 312 -5.62 8.43 8.22
C ASN A 312 -5.65 7.52 9.47
N ALA A 313 -4.75 7.74 10.41
CA ALA A 313 -4.52 6.84 11.55
C ALA A 313 -5.75 6.59 12.44
N ASN A 314 -6.66 7.57 12.54
CA ASN A 314 -7.91 7.43 13.31
C ASN A 314 -9.13 6.99 12.47
N GLY A 315 -8.96 6.74 11.17
CA GLY A 315 -10.00 6.26 10.28
C GLY A 315 -11.10 7.29 9.95
N THR A 316 -10.87 8.55 10.23
CA THR A 316 -11.88 9.62 9.98
C THR A 316 -11.79 10.24 8.59
N ARG A 317 -10.71 9.97 7.85
CA ARG A 317 -10.51 10.44 6.48
C ARG A 317 -10.07 9.29 5.58
N LEU A 318 -10.66 9.24 4.39
CA LEU A 318 -10.25 8.36 3.31
C LEU A 318 -9.82 9.21 2.11
N ALA A 319 -8.58 9.06 1.67
CA ALA A 319 -8.04 9.69 0.48
C ALA A 319 -7.97 8.71 -0.68
N PHE A 320 -8.05 9.23 -1.90
CA PHE A 320 -7.87 8.47 -3.14
C PHE A 320 -7.10 9.29 -4.18
N GLY A 321 -6.46 8.60 -5.10
CA GLY A 321 -5.81 9.17 -6.26
C GLY A 321 -6.03 8.31 -7.49
N THR A 322 -5.98 8.91 -8.68
CA THR A 322 -6.21 8.24 -9.95
C THR A 322 -4.99 8.31 -10.87
N GLU A 323 -5.01 7.47 -11.90
CA GLU A 323 -4.00 7.46 -12.95
C GLU A 323 -3.99 8.79 -13.77
N ALA A 324 -5.15 9.42 -13.97
CA ALA A 324 -5.25 10.68 -14.69
C ALA A 324 -4.98 11.93 -13.84
N GLY A 325 -4.68 11.77 -12.53
CA GLY A 325 -4.33 12.90 -11.68
C GLY A 325 -5.48 13.47 -10.84
N LEU A 326 -6.69 12.95 -10.93
CA LEU A 326 -7.73 13.33 -9.97
C LEU A 326 -7.36 12.78 -8.60
N ALA A 327 -7.26 13.66 -7.62
CA ALA A 327 -7.01 13.31 -6.22
C ALA A 327 -8.11 13.89 -5.32
N GLY A 328 -8.42 13.21 -4.23
CA GLY A 328 -9.42 13.69 -3.31
C GLY A 328 -9.41 12.96 -1.97
N PHE A 329 -10.20 13.47 -1.05
CA PHE A 329 -10.49 12.79 0.21
C PHE A 329 -11.90 13.09 0.69
N VAL A 330 -12.44 12.20 1.52
CA VAL A 330 -13.68 12.42 2.26
C VAL A 330 -13.38 12.51 3.76
N ASP A 331 -14.06 13.42 4.46
CA ASP A 331 -13.97 13.59 5.90
C ASP A 331 -15.25 13.07 6.56
N LEU A 332 -15.14 11.93 7.23
CA LEU A 332 -16.28 11.23 7.84
C LEU A 332 -16.76 11.88 9.14
N THR A 333 -16.04 12.87 9.68
CA THR A 333 -16.45 13.64 10.84
C THR A 333 -17.42 14.76 10.49
N LYS A 334 -17.41 15.23 9.24
CA LYS A 334 -18.35 16.25 8.75
C LYS A 334 -19.75 15.65 8.64
N ARG A 335 -20.75 16.39 9.09
CA ARG A 335 -22.18 16.04 8.98
C ARG A 335 -22.79 16.71 7.77
#